data_d2a7f4f100004d2e4a3b38c6ab6daf35
#
_entry.id   d2a7f4f100004d2e4a3b38c6ab6daf35
#
_cell.length_a   1.000
_cell.length_b   1.000
_cell.length_c   1.000
_cell.angle_alpha   90.00
_cell.angle_beta   90.00
_cell.angle_gamma   90.00
#
_symmetry.space_group_name_H-M   'P 1'
#
loop_
_entity.id
_entity.type
_entity.pdbx_description
1 polymer ?
#
loop_
_entity_poly.entity_id
_entity_poly.type
_entity_poly.pdbx_seq_one_letter_code
_entity_poly.pdbx_strand_id
1 'polypeptide(L)'
;MEIFLIRLLQFVLAISLLILLHEGGHFFFSKLFKVRVEKFYLFFDPWFHLFEWKPKNSDTTYGLGWLPLGGYCKISGMIDESFDTEQMKQPAQEWEFRSKPAWQRLLIMIGGVLVNFLLALFIYSMIMFVWGDTYYQVKDMNMGMKFNNEAKALGFHDHDILIGTNKGAFKDFGADLFRDISTAEYVDVKRDGKAVRIPIKEGLNLLNMLKADPAFVRPFVPAKIKDVTKDSPASEVGIKAGDVILAVNGKNIDSWNEFGTEIGRIEDIMTQAQTPADSLKVRTATFVVKHQNAAKPDTLTTVLTSDLKLGIYQTSIADYYTPKTDEFGFLESFP
;
A
#
# COMPACT_ATOMS: atom_id res chain seq x y z
N MET A 1 8.17 7.89 -22.13
CA MET A 1 7.33 7.03 -22.98
C MET A 1 7.61 5.54 -22.75
N GLU A 2 8.87 5.13 -22.76
CA GLU A 2 9.30 3.74 -22.55
C GLU A 2 8.79 3.13 -21.23
N ILE A 3 9.01 3.80 -20.10
CA ILE A 3 8.53 3.35 -18.77
C ILE A 3 6.99 3.21 -18.74
N PHE A 4 6.26 4.08 -19.40
CA PHE A 4 4.80 4.00 -19.47
C PHE A 4 4.36 2.76 -20.25
N LEU A 5 4.98 2.47 -21.39
CA LEU A 5 4.67 1.29 -22.20
C LEU A 5 5.00 -0.02 -21.46
N ILE A 6 6.12 -0.07 -20.74
CA ILE A 6 6.49 -1.23 -19.92
C ILE A 6 5.44 -1.45 -18.81
N ARG A 7 5.04 -0.40 -18.09
CA ARG A 7 4.02 -0.50 -17.04
C ARG A 7 2.65 -0.90 -17.59
N LEU A 8 2.27 -0.35 -18.74
CA LEU A 8 1.03 -0.73 -19.42
C LEU A 8 1.05 -2.20 -19.83
N LEU A 9 2.15 -2.69 -20.41
CA LEU A 9 2.30 -4.10 -20.76
C LEU A 9 2.21 -5.01 -19.54
N GLN A 10 2.90 -4.68 -18.45
CA GLN A 10 2.83 -5.42 -17.19
C GLN A 10 1.41 -5.47 -16.64
N PHE A 11 0.70 -4.35 -16.67
CA PHE A 11 -0.69 -4.27 -16.23
C PHE A 11 -1.62 -5.15 -17.07
N VAL A 12 -1.51 -5.08 -18.42
CA VAL A 12 -2.29 -5.92 -19.32
C VAL A 12 -2.00 -7.41 -19.10
N LEU A 13 -0.74 -7.80 -18.93
CA LEU A 13 -0.36 -9.19 -18.67
C LEU A 13 -0.92 -9.69 -17.32
N ALA A 14 -0.85 -8.87 -16.27
CA ALA A 14 -1.38 -9.24 -14.95
C ALA A 14 -2.91 -9.43 -14.99
N ILE A 15 -3.63 -8.49 -15.60
CA ILE A 15 -5.09 -8.61 -15.78
C ILE A 15 -5.44 -9.81 -16.64
N SER A 16 -4.70 -10.04 -17.74
CA SER A 16 -4.94 -11.20 -18.62
C SER A 16 -4.85 -12.53 -17.86
N LEU A 17 -3.84 -12.66 -16.99
CA LEU A 17 -3.68 -13.85 -16.15
C LEU A 17 -4.86 -14.01 -15.18
N LEU A 18 -5.25 -12.93 -14.50
CA LEU A 18 -6.38 -12.97 -13.56
C LEU A 18 -7.70 -13.33 -14.24
N ILE A 19 -7.97 -12.76 -15.42
CA ILE A 19 -9.16 -13.05 -16.21
C ILE A 19 -9.14 -14.50 -16.66
N LEU A 20 -8.02 -14.97 -17.24
CA LEU A 20 -7.87 -16.34 -17.72
C LEU A 20 -8.14 -17.37 -16.61
N LEU A 21 -7.62 -17.14 -15.42
CA LEU A 21 -7.82 -18.02 -14.28
C LEU A 21 -9.25 -17.92 -13.73
N HIS A 22 -9.83 -16.73 -13.72
CA HIS A 22 -11.22 -16.52 -13.33
C HIS A 22 -12.17 -17.29 -14.23
N GLU A 23 -12.11 -17.05 -15.54
CA GLU A 23 -12.91 -17.75 -16.52
C GLU A 23 -12.60 -19.27 -16.53
N GLY A 24 -11.33 -19.61 -16.30
CA GLY A 24 -10.86 -20.97 -16.12
C GLY A 24 -11.53 -21.70 -14.96
N GLY A 25 -11.85 -20.98 -13.88
CA GLY A 25 -12.62 -21.50 -12.74
C GLY A 25 -14.05 -21.89 -13.12
N HIS A 26 -14.77 -21.01 -13.83
CA HIS A 26 -16.10 -21.29 -14.36
C HIS A 26 -16.08 -22.48 -15.34
N PHE A 27 -15.10 -22.48 -16.23
CA PHE A 27 -14.87 -23.53 -17.20
C PHE A 27 -14.61 -24.88 -16.53
N PHE A 28 -13.71 -24.92 -15.54
CA PHE A 28 -13.33 -26.14 -14.82
C PHE A 28 -14.55 -26.81 -14.16
N PHE A 29 -15.32 -26.05 -13.36
CA PHE A 29 -16.49 -26.59 -12.69
C PHE A 29 -17.61 -26.96 -13.68
N SER A 30 -17.78 -26.21 -14.77
CA SER A 30 -18.73 -26.60 -15.83
C SER A 30 -18.37 -27.93 -16.43
N LYS A 31 -17.13 -28.17 -16.81
CA LYS A 31 -16.66 -29.44 -17.35
C LYS A 31 -16.73 -30.57 -16.33
N LEU A 32 -16.39 -30.31 -15.06
CA LEU A 32 -16.49 -31.29 -13.96
C LEU A 32 -17.91 -31.81 -13.78
N PHE A 33 -18.91 -30.92 -13.89
CA PHE A 33 -20.32 -31.29 -13.74
C PHE A 33 -21.03 -31.63 -15.07
N LYS A 34 -20.24 -31.80 -16.13
CA LYS A 34 -20.75 -32.15 -17.47
C LYS A 34 -21.76 -31.11 -17.99
N VAL A 35 -21.50 -29.86 -17.69
CA VAL A 35 -22.20 -28.73 -18.31
C VAL A 35 -21.43 -28.29 -19.55
N ARG A 36 -22.18 -28.08 -20.64
CA ARG A 36 -21.59 -27.65 -21.91
C ARG A 36 -21.14 -26.22 -21.83
N VAL A 37 -19.89 -25.98 -22.24
CA VAL A 37 -19.34 -24.63 -22.46
C VAL A 37 -19.25 -24.41 -23.96
N GLU A 38 -19.90 -23.36 -24.45
CA GLU A 38 -19.97 -23.04 -25.88
C GLU A 38 -18.77 -22.24 -26.33
N LYS A 39 -18.40 -21.20 -25.53
CA LYS A 39 -17.26 -20.33 -25.82
C LYS A 39 -16.41 -20.10 -24.56
N PHE A 40 -15.12 -20.01 -24.76
CA PHE A 40 -14.15 -19.62 -23.75
C PHE A 40 -13.19 -18.60 -24.38
N TYR A 41 -13.34 -17.34 -23.98
CA TYR A 41 -12.61 -16.24 -24.60
C TYR A 41 -11.83 -15.46 -23.56
N LEU A 42 -10.55 -15.25 -23.84
CA LEU A 42 -9.76 -14.23 -23.19
C LEU A 42 -10.00 -12.93 -23.94
N PHE A 43 -10.42 -11.91 -23.23
CA PHE A 43 -10.85 -10.61 -23.72
C PHE A 43 -12.18 -10.65 -24.49
N PHE A 44 -12.86 -9.52 -24.46
CA PHE A 44 -14.09 -9.33 -25.24
C PHE A 44 -13.79 -9.18 -26.72
N ASP A 45 -14.69 -9.67 -27.54
CA ASP A 45 -14.60 -9.65 -29.01
C ASP A 45 -15.75 -8.88 -29.70
N PRO A 46 -16.13 -7.66 -29.23
CA PRO A 46 -17.17 -6.91 -29.91
C PRO A 46 -16.76 -6.66 -31.36
N TRP A 47 -17.61 -7.11 -32.27
CA TRP A 47 -17.49 -7.03 -33.75
C TRP A 47 -16.49 -8.03 -34.38
N PHE A 48 -15.33 -8.30 -33.80
CA PHE A 48 -14.34 -9.25 -34.31
C PHE A 48 -13.46 -9.84 -33.21
N HIS A 49 -12.87 -10.99 -33.50
CA HIS A 49 -11.87 -11.63 -32.64
C HIS A 49 -10.50 -11.62 -33.31
N LEU A 50 -9.44 -11.66 -32.53
CA LEU A 50 -8.06 -11.77 -33.04
C LEU A 50 -7.72 -13.20 -33.45
N PHE A 51 -8.26 -14.16 -32.70
CA PHE A 51 -8.02 -15.58 -32.91
C PHE A 51 -9.23 -16.40 -32.44
N GLU A 52 -9.59 -17.43 -33.19
CA GLU A 52 -10.62 -18.40 -32.79
C GLU A 52 -10.19 -19.79 -33.21
N TRP A 53 -10.39 -20.77 -32.34
CA TRP A 53 -10.09 -22.16 -32.61
C TRP A 53 -11.10 -23.08 -31.95
N LYS A 54 -11.62 -24.03 -32.73
CA LYS A 54 -12.51 -25.07 -32.25
C LYS A 54 -11.93 -26.46 -32.51
N PRO A 55 -11.54 -27.22 -31.46
CA PRO A 55 -11.07 -28.59 -31.61
C PRO A 55 -12.15 -29.50 -32.23
N LYS A 56 -11.75 -30.45 -33.07
CA LYS A 56 -12.67 -31.33 -33.79
C LYS A 56 -13.60 -32.16 -32.89
N ASN A 57 -13.15 -32.44 -31.65
CA ASN A 57 -13.88 -33.28 -30.68
C ASN A 57 -14.32 -32.45 -29.44
N SER A 58 -14.47 -31.15 -29.55
CA SER A 58 -14.91 -30.30 -28.47
C SER A 58 -16.12 -29.48 -28.84
N ASP A 59 -17.05 -29.35 -27.89
CA ASP A 59 -18.18 -28.43 -28.02
C ASP A 59 -17.79 -26.98 -27.78
N THR A 60 -16.60 -26.75 -27.22
CA THR A 60 -16.11 -25.41 -26.83
C THR A 60 -15.31 -24.81 -27.95
N THR A 61 -15.62 -23.57 -28.28
CA THR A 61 -14.80 -22.69 -29.11
C THR A 61 -13.93 -21.80 -28.20
N TYR A 62 -12.62 -21.80 -28.42
CA TYR A 62 -11.65 -20.98 -27.71
C TYR A 62 -11.27 -19.78 -28.54
N GLY A 63 -11.17 -18.61 -27.93
CA GLY A 63 -10.85 -17.40 -28.67
C GLY A 63 -10.07 -16.35 -27.87
N LEU A 64 -9.54 -15.41 -28.63
CA LEU A 64 -8.88 -14.21 -28.13
C LEU A 64 -9.57 -12.99 -28.74
N GLY A 65 -10.25 -12.22 -27.90
CA GLY A 65 -10.78 -10.92 -28.26
C GLY A 65 -9.71 -9.85 -28.35
N TRP A 66 -10.07 -8.69 -28.81
CA TRP A 66 -9.14 -7.55 -28.93
C TRP A 66 -9.23 -6.55 -27.78
N LEU A 67 -10.32 -6.59 -26.99
CA LEU A 67 -10.61 -5.60 -25.94
C LEU A 67 -10.23 -6.15 -24.55
N PRO A 68 -9.10 -5.72 -23.96
CA PRO A 68 -8.56 -6.31 -22.71
C PRO A 68 -9.27 -5.79 -21.45
N LEU A 69 -10.60 -5.69 -21.45
CA LEU A 69 -11.42 -5.24 -20.32
C LEU A 69 -12.12 -6.38 -19.58
N GLY A 70 -11.95 -7.61 -20.02
CA GLY A 70 -12.57 -8.79 -19.43
C GLY A 70 -12.44 -9.99 -20.35
N GLY A 71 -13.02 -11.13 -19.98
CA GLY A 71 -13.17 -12.34 -20.77
C GLY A 71 -14.54 -12.89 -20.55
N TYR A 72 -14.86 -14.03 -21.15
CA TYR A 72 -16.12 -14.71 -20.87
C TYR A 72 -16.07 -16.21 -21.12
N CYS A 73 -16.86 -16.92 -20.32
CA CYS A 73 -17.10 -18.36 -20.44
C CYS A 73 -18.59 -18.58 -20.68
N LYS A 74 -19.01 -18.74 -21.97
CA LYS A 74 -20.42 -18.96 -22.31
C LYS A 74 -20.83 -20.37 -21.94
N ILE A 75 -21.65 -20.49 -20.90
CA ILE A 75 -22.14 -21.74 -20.32
C ILE A 75 -23.59 -21.96 -20.80
N SER A 76 -23.84 -23.10 -21.42
CA SER A 76 -25.19 -23.44 -21.94
C SER A 76 -26.23 -23.46 -20.81
N GLY A 77 -27.37 -22.82 -21.04
CA GLY A 77 -28.48 -22.72 -20.10
C GLY A 77 -28.26 -21.81 -18.90
N MET A 78 -27.26 -20.92 -18.97
CA MET A 78 -27.02 -19.83 -18.04
C MET A 78 -27.25 -18.49 -18.76
N ILE A 79 -27.93 -17.55 -18.12
CA ILE A 79 -28.02 -16.18 -18.60
C ILE A 79 -26.75 -15.50 -18.10
N ASP A 80 -25.82 -15.28 -18.99
CA ASP A 80 -24.59 -14.55 -18.77
C ASP A 80 -24.63 -13.17 -19.48
N GLU A 81 -23.49 -12.55 -19.61
CA GLU A 81 -23.33 -11.26 -20.30
C GLU A 81 -23.76 -11.28 -21.77
N SER A 82 -23.95 -12.46 -22.38
CA SER A 82 -24.41 -12.62 -23.77
C SER A 82 -25.94 -12.46 -23.94
N PHE A 83 -26.71 -12.39 -22.84
CA PHE A 83 -28.18 -12.25 -22.83
C PHE A 83 -28.93 -13.19 -23.80
N ASP A 84 -28.42 -14.41 -24.01
CA ASP A 84 -29.04 -15.39 -24.92
C ASP A 84 -30.31 -16.00 -24.28
N THR A 85 -31.40 -15.26 -24.43
CA THR A 85 -32.72 -15.68 -23.90
C THR A 85 -33.46 -16.67 -24.80
N GLU A 86 -33.05 -16.86 -26.05
CA GLU A 86 -33.72 -17.77 -26.98
C GLU A 86 -33.58 -19.23 -26.54
N GLN A 87 -32.39 -19.62 -26.06
CA GLN A 87 -32.16 -20.97 -25.54
C GLN A 87 -33.03 -21.27 -24.30
N MET A 88 -33.34 -20.26 -23.50
CA MET A 88 -34.15 -20.41 -22.29
C MET A 88 -35.62 -20.70 -22.55
N LYS A 89 -36.12 -20.44 -23.76
CA LYS A 89 -37.50 -20.75 -24.18
C LYS A 89 -37.72 -22.24 -24.48
N GLN A 90 -36.64 -23.00 -24.66
CA GLN A 90 -36.67 -24.43 -24.96
C GLN A 90 -36.66 -25.27 -23.67
N PRO A 91 -37.15 -26.53 -23.68
CA PRO A 91 -37.01 -27.45 -22.55
C PRO A 91 -35.54 -27.63 -22.14
N ALA A 92 -35.28 -27.68 -20.82
CA ALA A 92 -33.95 -27.84 -20.29
C ALA A 92 -33.32 -29.16 -20.71
N GLN A 93 -32.07 -29.12 -21.18
CA GLN A 93 -31.31 -30.32 -21.55
C GLN A 93 -30.40 -30.74 -20.38
N GLU A 94 -30.05 -32.03 -20.28
CA GLU A 94 -29.22 -32.56 -19.20
C GLU A 94 -27.83 -31.95 -19.10
N TRP A 95 -27.30 -31.43 -20.19
CA TRP A 95 -26.01 -30.78 -20.29
C TRP A 95 -26.04 -29.26 -20.05
N GLU A 96 -27.21 -28.72 -19.69
CA GLU A 96 -27.36 -27.28 -19.38
C GLU A 96 -27.18 -26.98 -17.89
N PHE A 97 -26.69 -25.79 -17.58
CA PHE A 97 -26.53 -25.28 -16.23
C PHE A 97 -27.82 -25.38 -15.40
N ARG A 98 -28.97 -24.99 -15.98
CA ARG A 98 -30.25 -24.94 -15.28
C ARG A 98 -30.79 -26.34 -14.91
N SER A 99 -30.29 -27.41 -15.52
CA SER A 99 -30.67 -28.80 -15.20
C SER A 99 -29.92 -29.35 -13.98
N LYS A 100 -28.87 -28.69 -13.52
CA LYS A 100 -28.02 -29.17 -12.44
C LYS A 100 -28.58 -28.82 -11.06
N PRO A 101 -28.29 -29.62 -10.03
CA PRO A 101 -28.70 -29.35 -8.67
C PRO A 101 -28.03 -28.03 -8.15
N ALA A 102 -28.67 -27.41 -7.16
CA ALA A 102 -28.29 -26.06 -6.69
C ALA A 102 -26.82 -25.95 -6.29
N TRP A 103 -26.26 -26.95 -5.61
CA TRP A 103 -24.85 -26.92 -5.17
C TRP A 103 -23.86 -26.97 -6.34
N GLN A 104 -24.14 -27.68 -7.44
CA GLN A 104 -23.30 -27.68 -8.64
C GLN A 104 -23.35 -26.32 -9.33
N ARG A 105 -24.57 -25.76 -9.45
CA ARG A 105 -24.75 -24.41 -9.99
C ARG A 105 -23.99 -23.35 -9.17
N LEU A 106 -24.05 -23.47 -7.84
CA LEU A 106 -23.30 -22.58 -6.95
C LEU A 106 -21.79 -22.67 -7.23
N LEU A 107 -21.21 -23.88 -7.30
CA LEU A 107 -19.79 -24.07 -7.56
C LEU A 107 -19.36 -23.55 -8.93
N ILE A 108 -20.21 -23.70 -9.95
CA ILE A 108 -19.96 -23.11 -11.28
C ILE A 108 -19.93 -21.58 -11.16
N MET A 109 -20.90 -20.96 -10.48
CA MET A 109 -20.99 -19.49 -10.35
C MET A 109 -19.84 -18.88 -9.54
N ILE A 110 -19.43 -19.53 -8.46
CA ILE A 110 -18.32 -19.00 -7.63
C ILE A 110 -16.93 -19.44 -8.13
N GLY A 111 -16.88 -20.33 -9.13
CA GLY A 111 -15.65 -20.98 -9.60
C GLY A 111 -14.55 -19.99 -9.96
N GLY A 112 -14.88 -18.93 -10.67
CA GLY A 112 -13.93 -17.88 -11.05
C GLY A 112 -13.34 -17.17 -9.83
N VAL A 113 -14.20 -16.70 -8.92
CA VAL A 113 -13.76 -16.02 -7.69
C VAL A 113 -12.96 -16.96 -6.80
N LEU A 114 -13.37 -18.24 -6.69
CA LEU A 114 -12.66 -19.25 -5.90
C LEU A 114 -11.23 -19.46 -6.40
N VAL A 115 -11.04 -19.59 -7.70
CA VAL A 115 -9.70 -19.77 -8.29
C VAL A 115 -8.83 -18.54 -8.06
N ASN A 116 -9.36 -17.34 -8.23
CA ASN A 116 -8.61 -16.10 -7.94
C ASN A 116 -8.27 -15.96 -6.46
N PHE A 117 -9.17 -16.38 -5.57
CA PHE A 117 -8.90 -16.40 -4.13
C PHE A 117 -7.76 -17.39 -3.79
N LEU A 118 -7.78 -18.59 -4.33
CA LEU A 118 -6.73 -19.58 -4.15
C LEU A 118 -5.39 -19.09 -4.73
N LEU A 119 -5.42 -18.41 -5.88
CA LEU A 119 -4.24 -17.78 -6.46
C LEU A 119 -3.68 -16.71 -5.53
N ALA A 120 -4.54 -15.87 -4.95
CA ALA A 120 -4.10 -14.83 -4.01
C ALA A 120 -3.45 -15.44 -2.77
N LEU A 121 -4.06 -16.46 -2.17
CA LEU A 121 -3.45 -17.21 -1.06
C LEU A 121 -2.09 -17.78 -1.44
N PHE A 122 -2.00 -18.41 -2.61
CA PHE A 122 -0.74 -18.98 -3.09
C PHE A 122 0.34 -17.91 -3.27
N ILE A 123 0.01 -16.77 -3.91
CA ILE A 123 0.97 -15.67 -4.12
C ILE A 123 1.45 -15.11 -2.78
N TYR A 124 0.53 -14.83 -1.84
CA TYR A 124 0.91 -14.33 -0.51
C TYR A 124 1.77 -15.33 0.25
N SER A 125 1.41 -16.61 0.22
CA SER A 125 2.22 -17.67 0.85
C SER A 125 3.62 -17.76 0.23
N MET A 126 3.73 -17.62 -1.09
CA MET A 126 5.03 -17.61 -1.77
C MET A 126 5.87 -16.38 -1.40
N ILE A 127 5.24 -15.22 -1.23
CA ILE A 127 5.91 -14.01 -0.74
C ILE A 127 6.47 -14.25 0.67
N MET A 128 5.66 -14.80 1.57
CA MET A 128 6.09 -15.14 2.94
C MET A 128 7.19 -16.20 2.95
N PHE A 129 7.11 -17.22 2.09
CA PHE A 129 8.12 -18.27 1.98
C PHE A 129 9.47 -17.74 1.46
N VAL A 130 9.45 -16.84 0.44
CA VAL A 130 10.67 -16.39 -0.25
C VAL A 130 11.35 -15.24 0.48
N TRP A 131 10.56 -14.29 1.01
CA TRP A 131 11.09 -13.05 1.62
C TRP A 131 10.88 -12.97 3.12
N GLY A 132 10.04 -13.84 3.70
CA GLY A 132 9.67 -13.78 5.11
C GLY A 132 8.83 -12.56 5.46
N ASP A 133 8.65 -12.35 6.77
CA ASP A 133 8.03 -11.15 7.32
C ASP A 133 9.09 -10.24 7.93
N THR A 134 9.27 -9.07 7.33
CA THR A 134 10.30 -8.10 7.73
C THR A 134 9.68 -6.95 8.51
N TYR A 135 10.15 -6.74 9.74
CA TYR A 135 9.64 -5.73 10.65
C TYR A 135 10.75 -5.09 11.50
N TYR A 136 10.45 -3.92 12.08
CA TYR A 136 11.30 -3.26 13.04
C TYR A 136 10.81 -3.55 14.44
N GLN A 137 11.70 -4.02 15.33
CA GLN A 137 11.33 -4.29 16.73
C GLN A 137 11.22 -2.97 17.50
N VAL A 138 10.12 -2.80 18.23
CA VAL A 138 9.89 -1.59 19.06
C VAL A 138 10.95 -1.44 20.13
N LYS A 139 11.43 -2.53 20.72
CA LYS A 139 12.46 -2.51 21.77
C LYS A 139 13.82 -1.96 21.30
N ASP A 140 14.10 -2.02 19.97
CA ASP A 140 15.35 -1.55 19.39
C ASP A 140 15.28 -0.05 19.02
N MET A 141 14.09 0.57 19.12
CA MET A 141 13.85 1.99 18.81
C MET A 141 14.27 2.92 19.95
N ASN A 142 15.56 2.94 20.21
CA ASN A 142 16.17 3.62 21.37
C ASN A 142 16.14 5.15 21.30
N MET A 143 15.88 5.77 20.14
CA MET A 143 15.67 7.22 20.00
C MET A 143 14.24 7.64 20.37
N GLY A 144 13.35 6.67 20.64
CA GLY A 144 11.97 6.93 21.01
C GLY A 144 11.08 7.25 19.82
N MET A 145 9.90 7.79 20.13
CA MET A 145 8.83 8.05 19.18
C MET A 145 8.51 9.54 19.08
N LYS A 146 7.87 9.93 18.00
CA LYS A 146 7.15 11.20 17.85
C LYS A 146 5.66 10.94 17.92
N PHE A 147 4.96 11.83 18.59
CA PHE A 147 3.53 11.73 18.85
C PHE A 147 2.80 12.97 18.34
N ASN A 148 1.58 12.78 17.84
CA ASN A 148 0.71 13.89 17.48
C ASN A 148 0.08 14.53 18.73
N ASN A 149 -0.70 15.60 18.51
CA ASN A 149 -1.33 16.32 19.61
C ASN A 149 -2.36 15.48 20.39
N GLU A 150 -3.06 14.55 19.74
CA GLU A 150 -4.00 13.63 20.37
C GLU A 150 -3.27 12.70 21.35
N ALA A 151 -2.20 12.07 20.91
CA ALA A 151 -1.36 11.22 21.76
C ALA A 151 -0.74 12.02 22.91
N LYS A 152 -0.25 13.25 22.66
CA LYS A 152 0.30 14.14 23.69
C LYS A 152 -0.76 14.52 24.74
N ALA A 153 -2.00 14.72 24.34
CA ALA A 153 -3.11 14.97 25.26
C ALA A 153 -3.43 13.78 26.17
N LEU A 154 -3.06 12.55 25.78
CA LEU A 154 -3.15 11.36 26.64
C LEU A 154 -1.97 11.23 27.61
N GLY A 155 -0.91 12.03 27.44
CA GLY A 155 0.28 12.02 28.30
C GLY A 155 1.53 11.42 27.66
N PHE A 156 1.51 11.07 26.37
CA PHE A 156 2.72 10.70 25.64
C PHE A 156 3.58 11.95 25.41
N HIS A 157 4.89 11.77 25.42
CA HIS A 157 5.86 12.82 25.09
C HIS A 157 6.76 12.35 23.95
N ASP A 158 7.24 13.30 23.14
CA ASP A 158 8.25 13.01 22.14
C ASP A 158 9.47 12.37 22.82
N HIS A 159 10.11 11.43 22.13
CA HIS A 159 11.20 10.58 22.62
C HIS A 159 10.84 9.53 23.69
N ASP A 160 9.57 9.37 24.06
CA ASP A 160 9.18 8.19 24.82
C ASP A 160 9.52 6.92 24.04
N ILE A 161 10.15 5.95 24.69
CA ILE A 161 10.40 4.61 24.15
C ILE A 161 9.26 3.72 24.59
N LEU A 162 8.51 3.18 23.65
CA LEU A 162 7.39 2.27 23.93
C LEU A 162 7.90 0.95 24.51
N ILE A 163 7.28 0.46 25.57
CA ILE A 163 7.62 -0.83 26.22
C ILE A 163 6.53 -1.86 25.95
N GLY A 164 5.29 -1.55 26.33
CA GLY A 164 4.16 -2.49 26.21
C GLY A 164 2.88 -1.94 26.81
N THR A 165 1.90 -2.81 26.94
CA THR A 165 0.58 -2.53 27.53
C THR A 165 0.25 -3.53 28.63
N ASN A 166 -0.93 -3.41 29.24
CA ASN A 166 -1.47 -4.46 30.16
C ASN A 166 -1.60 -5.84 29.49
N LYS A 167 -1.48 -5.94 28.15
CA LYS A 167 -1.56 -7.19 27.38
C LYS A 167 -0.19 -7.82 27.07
N GLY A 168 0.89 -7.08 27.28
CA GLY A 168 2.25 -7.53 27.04
C GLY A 168 3.15 -6.49 26.39
N ALA A 169 4.39 -6.87 26.10
CA ALA A 169 5.35 -6.03 25.44
C ALA A 169 5.03 -5.88 23.95
N PHE A 170 5.30 -4.69 23.39
CA PHE A 170 5.22 -4.50 21.95
C PHE A 170 6.30 -5.32 21.23
N LYS A 171 5.91 -6.01 20.15
CA LYS A 171 6.84 -6.79 19.32
C LYS A 171 7.42 -5.93 18.21
N ASP A 172 6.57 -5.45 17.34
CA ASP A 172 6.94 -4.74 16.12
C ASP A 172 6.25 -3.38 16.00
N PHE A 173 6.80 -2.53 15.15
CA PHE A 173 6.20 -1.26 14.77
C PHE A 173 5.32 -1.46 13.54
N GLY A 174 4.08 -1.84 13.75
CA GLY A 174 3.10 -2.11 12.69
C GLY A 174 1.67 -1.81 13.13
N ALA A 175 0.69 -2.30 12.37
CA ALA A 175 -0.73 -2.08 12.66
C ALA A 175 -1.16 -2.65 14.01
N ASP A 176 -0.53 -3.72 14.45
CA ASP A 176 -0.81 -4.38 15.74
C ASP A 176 -0.46 -3.48 16.91
N LEU A 177 0.59 -2.69 16.83
CA LEU A 177 0.94 -1.70 17.85
C LEU A 177 -0.22 -0.70 18.08
N PHE A 178 -0.82 -0.19 17.02
CA PHE A 178 -1.95 0.73 17.13
C PHE A 178 -3.18 0.05 17.73
N ARG A 179 -3.45 -1.19 17.33
CA ARG A 179 -4.54 -1.99 17.91
C ARG A 179 -4.31 -2.23 19.39
N ASP A 180 -3.10 -2.60 19.78
CA ASP A 180 -2.75 -2.87 21.17
C ASP A 180 -2.86 -1.61 22.03
N ILE A 181 -2.44 -0.44 21.55
CA ILE A 181 -2.64 0.83 22.24
C ILE A 181 -4.13 1.15 22.35
N SER A 182 -4.91 1.02 21.26
CA SER A 182 -6.34 1.39 21.26
C SER A 182 -7.21 0.59 22.19
N THR A 183 -6.77 -0.61 22.55
CA THR A 183 -7.51 -1.56 23.41
C THR A 183 -6.86 -1.79 24.76
N ALA A 184 -5.83 -1.01 25.10
CA ALA A 184 -5.11 -1.10 26.35
C ALA A 184 -5.81 -0.31 27.47
N GLU A 185 -5.59 -0.72 28.73
CA GLU A 185 -5.91 0.08 29.90
C GLU A 185 -4.83 1.12 30.17
N TYR A 186 -3.58 0.77 29.87
CA TYR A 186 -2.41 1.63 29.98
C TYR A 186 -1.32 1.23 29.01
N VAL A 187 -0.43 2.17 28.72
CA VAL A 187 0.81 1.96 27.98
C VAL A 187 2.00 2.28 28.89
N ASP A 188 2.94 1.37 29.02
CA ASP A 188 4.21 1.61 29.68
C ASP A 188 5.25 2.12 28.67
N VAL A 189 5.88 3.23 29.01
CA VAL A 189 6.94 3.86 28.22
C VAL A 189 8.18 4.10 29.09
N LYS A 190 9.34 4.24 28.44
CA LYS A 190 10.56 4.71 29.11
C LYS A 190 10.81 6.15 28.70
N ARG A 191 10.73 7.07 29.67
CA ARG A 191 10.95 8.51 29.53
C ARG A 191 12.15 8.92 30.38
N ASP A 192 13.16 9.53 29.78
CA ASP A 192 14.40 9.96 30.49
C ASP A 192 15.01 8.85 31.36
N GLY A 193 14.99 7.62 30.85
CA GLY A 193 15.53 6.44 31.54
C GLY A 193 14.59 5.81 32.58
N LYS A 194 13.45 6.43 32.92
CA LYS A 194 12.49 5.95 33.93
C LYS A 194 11.26 5.33 33.25
N ALA A 195 10.71 4.30 33.85
CA ALA A 195 9.43 3.74 33.43
C ALA A 195 8.28 4.67 33.85
N VAL A 196 7.42 5.01 32.92
CA VAL A 196 6.22 5.83 33.10
C VAL A 196 5.03 5.08 32.56
N ARG A 197 3.93 5.05 33.33
CA ARG A 197 2.67 4.44 32.92
C ARG A 197 1.67 5.50 32.51
N ILE A 198 1.17 5.37 31.29
CA ILE A 198 0.21 6.30 30.67
C ILE A 198 -1.14 5.59 30.62
N PRO A 199 -2.15 6.04 31.38
CA PRO A 199 -3.48 5.45 31.33
C PRO A 199 -4.15 5.82 30.00
N ILE A 200 -4.74 4.82 29.34
CA ILE A 200 -5.51 5.01 28.12
C ILE A 200 -6.98 5.11 28.51
N LYS A 201 -7.60 6.22 28.17
CA LYS A 201 -9.04 6.44 28.41
C LYS A 201 -9.85 5.59 27.43
N GLU A 202 -10.99 5.08 27.88
CA GLU A 202 -11.95 4.42 27.02
C GLU A 202 -12.36 5.32 25.84
N GLY A 203 -12.46 4.73 24.66
CA GLY A 203 -12.93 5.43 23.45
C GLY A 203 -11.83 5.86 22.46
N LEU A 204 -10.58 5.47 22.67
CA LEU A 204 -9.55 5.66 21.65
C LEU A 204 -9.88 4.83 20.41
N ASN A 205 -10.14 5.51 19.29
CA ASN A 205 -10.60 4.86 18.07
C ASN A 205 -9.42 4.46 17.19
N LEU A 206 -9.23 3.16 16.98
CA LEU A 206 -8.16 2.62 16.12
C LEU A 206 -8.14 3.24 14.72
N LEU A 207 -9.32 3.41 14.11
CA LEU A 207 -9.41 3.95 12.75
C LEU A 207 -8.95 5.42 12.70
N ASN A 208 -9.28 6.20 13.74
CA ASN A 208 -8.82 7.58 13.85
C ASN A 208 -7.30 7.63 14.03
N MET A 209 -6.74 6.76 14.89
CA MET A 209 -5.29 6.67 15.07
C MET A 209 -4.55 6.30 13.77
N LEU A 210 -5.08 5.35 12.99
CA LEU A 210 -4.47 4.92 11.73
C LEU A 210 -4.56 5.97 10.61
N LYS A 211 -5.63 6.80 10.63
CA LYS A 211 -5.87 7.85 9.64
C LYS A 211 -5.34 9.22 10.06
N ALA A 212 -4.84 9.35 11.29
CA ALA A 212 -4.38 10.64 11.81
C ALA A 212 -3.23 11.21 10.96
N ASP A 213 -3.33 12.48 10.63
CA ASP A 213 -2.26 13.25 10.00
C ASP A 213 -2.06 14.57 10.78
N PRO A 214 -0.91 14.74 11.45
CA PRO A 214 0.21 13.80 11.60
C PRO A 214 -0.19 12.51 12.31
N ALA A 215 0.49 11.40 11.97
CA ALA A 215 0.19 10.09 12.55
C ALA A 215 0.26 10.10 14.08
N PHE A 216 -0.61 9.32 14.73
CA PHE A 216 -0.69 9.21 16.18
C PHE A 216 0.66 8.95 16.85
N VAL A 217 1.42 8.01 16.30
CA VAL A 217 2.80 7.70 16.71
C VAL A 217 3.65 7.35 15.49
N ARG A 218 4.89 7.81 15.48
CA ARG A 218 5.92 7.43 14.48
C ARG A 218 7.27 7.26 15.16
N PRO A 219 8.17 6.40 14.65
CA PRO A 219 9.56 6.40 15.11
C PRO A 219 10.20 7.77 14.90
N PHE A 220 10.99 8.17 15.89
CA PHE A 220 11.78 9.38 15.75
C PHE A 220 12.90 9.13 14.74
N VAL A 221 12.98 9.99 13.72
CA VAL A 221 14.04 9.98 12.71
C VAL A 221 14.58 11.42 12.62
N PRO A 222 15.84 11.67 13.01
CA PRO A 222 16.45 13.00 12.94
C PRO A 222 16.37 13.57 11.53
N ALA A 223 16.23 14.90 11.41
CA ALA A 223 16.19 15.58 10.12
C ALA A 223 17.59 15.67 9.47
N LYS A 224 18.28 14.53 9.37
CA LYS A 224 19.60 14.38 8.77
C LYS A 224 19.49 14.02 7.29
N ILE A 225 20.21 14.76 6.46
CA ILE A 225 20.21 14.59 5.01
C ILE A 225 21.06 13.38 4.62
N LYS A 226 20.48 12.45 3.87
CA LYS A 226 21.15 11.25 3.36
C LYS A 226 21.96 11.58 2.12
N ASP A 227 21.36 12.31 1.18
CA ASP A 227 21.98 12.72 -0.07
C ASP A 227 21.28 13.95 -0.65
N VAL A 228 21.90 14.62 -1.62
CA VAL A 228 21.39 15.83 -2.27
C VAL A 228 21.34 15.62 -3.78
N THR A 229 20.21 15.99 -4.38
CA THR A 229 20.03 15.93 -5.84
C THR A 229 20.88 17.02 -6.51
N LYS A 230 21.58 16.68 -7.59
CA LYS A 230 22.30 17.66 -8.40
C LYS A 230 21.35 18.71 -8.97
N ASP A 231 21.85 19.93 -9.14
CA ASP A 231 21.11 21.06 -9.72
C ASP A 231 19.75 21.28 -9.03
N SER A 232 19.72 21.11 -7.70
CA SER A 232 18.56 21.31 -6.86
C SER A 232 18.70 22.54 -5.97
N PRO A 233 17.59 23.10 -5.44
CA PRO A 233 17.63 24.20 -4.50
C PRO A 233 18.58 23.97 -3.30
N ALA A 234 18.67 22.74 -2.81
CA ALA A 234 19.60 22.37 -1.75
C ALA A 234 21.07 22.47 -2.20
N SER A 235 21.38 21.95 -3.40
CA SER A 235 22.76 21.96 -3.91
C SER A 235 23.26 23.39 -4.19
N GLU A 236 22.37 24.26 -4.69
CA GLU A 236 22.69 25.68 -4.99
C GLU A 236 23.09 26.49 -3.76
N VAL A 237 22.49 26.19 -2.59
CA VAL A 237 22.79 26.87 -1.34
C VAL A 237 23.83 26.14 -0.49
N GLY A 238 24.47 25.10 -1.02
CA GLY A 238 25.60 24.41 -0.38
C GLY A 238 25.22 23.37 0.68
N ILE A 239 23.97 22.92 0.75
CA ILE A 239 23.54 21.79 1.58
C ILE A 239 24.18 20.50 1.06
N LYS A 240 24.64 19.62 1.95
CA LYS A 240 25.36 18.40 1.64
C LYS A 240 24.80 17.19 2.39
N ALA A 241 25.16 16.00 1.92
CA ALA A 241 24.92 14.76 2.65
C ALA A 241 25.56 14.82 4.05
N GLY A 242 24.84 14.36 5.05
CA GLY A 242 25.26 14.37 6.45
C GLY A 242 24.86 15.63 7.23
N ASP A 243 24.42 16.69 6.56
CA ASP A 243 23.91 17.91 7.22
C ASP A 243 22.57 17.62 7.94
N VAL A 244 22.29 18.44 8.96
CA VAL A 244 21.06 18.33 9.76
C VAL A 244 20.27 19.63 9.66
N ILE A 245 19.00 19.54 9.30
CA ILE A 245 18.09 20.68 9.31
C ILE A 245 17.59 20.90 10.74
N LEU A 246 17.79 22.10 11.26
CA LEU A 246 17.43 22.50 12.63
C LEU A 246 16.19 23.39 12.68
N ALA A 247 15.89 24.13 11.61
CA ALA A 247 14.70 24.96 11.52
C ALA A 247 14.31 25.21 10.06
N VAL A 248 13.02 25.43 9.83
CA VAL A 248 12.44 25.87 8.56
C VAL A 248 11.55 27.07 8.85
N ASN A 249 11.76 28.18 8.16
CA ASN A 249 11.03 29.47 8.34
C ASN A 249 10.86 29.88 9.81
N GLY A 250 11.94 29.71 10.60
CA GLY A 250 11.99 30.07 12.01
C GLY A 250 11.32 29.05 12.96
N LYS A 251 10.77 27.97 12.46
CA LYS A 251 10.25 26.84 13.27
C LYS A 251 11.33 25.79 13.47
N ASN A 252 11.56 25.41 14.71
CA ASN A 252 12.51 24.34 15.05
C ASN A 252 12.06 23.01 14.48
N ILE A 253 13.01 22.27 13.91
CA ILE A 253 12.86 20.94 13.33
C ILE A 253 13.85 20.00 14.01
N ASP A 254 13.38 18.99 14.69
CA ASP A 254 14.23 17.95 15.28
C ASP A 254 14.16 16.64 14.50
N SER A 255 13.12 16.46 13.68
CA SER A 255 12.81 15.23 12.99
C SER A 255 12.23 15.47 11.60
N TRP A 256 12.28 14.45 10.75
CA TRP A 256 11.60 14.48 9.44
C TRP A 256 10.09 14.62 9.57
N ASN A 257 9.49 14.21 10.69
CA ASN A 257 8.05 14.39 10.94
C ASN A 257 7.68 15.89 10.99
N GLU A 258 8.47 16.70 11.72
CA GLU A 258 8.24 18.16 11.81
C GLU A 258 8.59 18.87 10.51
N PHE A 259 9.65 18.42 9.82
CA PHE A 259 9.98 18.94 8.49
C PHE A 259 8.81 18.75 7.52
N GLY A 260 8.23 17.54 7.47
CA GLY A 260 7.07 17.25 6.64
C GLY A 260 5.86 18.12 6.99
N THR A 261 5.58 18.30 8.29
CA THR A 261 4.50 19.18 8.77
C THR A 261 4.70 20.62 8.31
N GLU A 262 5.92 21.15 8.37
CA GLU A 262 6.19 22.52 7.93
C GLU A 262 6.12 22.68 6.41
N ILE A 263 6.57 21.69 5.63
CA ILE A 263 6.39 21.68 4.17
C ILE A 263 4.89 21.61 3.82
N GLY A 264 4.10 20.78 4.50
CA GLY A 264 2.65 20.71 4.31
C GLY A 264 1.97 22.07 4.60
N ARG A 265 2.41 22.79 5.65
CA ARG A 265 1.93 24.15 5.93
C ARG A 265 2.27 25.13 4.80
N ILE A 266 3.43 25.01 4.18
CA ILE A 266 3.81 25.83 3.01
C ILE A 266 2.91 25.46 1.81
N GLU A 267 2.58 24.18 1.63
CA GLU A 267 1.68 23.70 0.60
C GLU A 267 0.27 24.29 0.76
N ASP A 268 -0.27 24.29 1.98
CA ASP A 268 -1.57 24.92 2.27
C ASP A 268 -1.60 26.41 1.91
N ILE A 269 -0.52 27.14 2.22
CA ILE A 269 -0.41 28.55 1.84
C ILE A 269 -0.28 28.69 0.31
N MET A 270 0.44 27.76 -0.35
CA MET A 270 0.62 27.76 -1.78
C MET A 270 -0.69 27.62 -2.56
N THR A 271 -1.67 26.89 -2.01
CA THR A 271 -3.02 26.77 -2.61
C THR A 271 -3.76 28.11 -2.72
N GLN A 272 -3.35 29.11 -1.92
CA GLN A 272 -3.93 30.45 -1.89
C GLN A 272 -3.20 31.44 -2.79
N ALA A 273 -2.05 31.05 -3.38
CA ALA A 273 -1.29 31.91 -4.26
C ALA A 273 -2.02 32.14 -5.59
N GLN A 274 -2.33 33.40 -5.91
CA GLN A 274 -3.08 33.76 -7.12
C GLN A 274 -2.20 34.20 -8.27
N THR A 275 -0.96 34.61 -7.99
CA THR A 275 -0.02 35.11 -9.00
C THR A 275 1.32 34.36 -8.96
N PRO A 276 2.09 34.36 -10.06
CA PRO A 276 3.46 33.81 -10.05
C PRO A 276 4.38 34.46 -8.99
N ALA A 277 4.16 35.73 -8.67
CA ALA A 277 4.90 36.43 -7.65
C ALA A 277 4.55 35.95 -6.24
N ASP A 278 3.27 35.68 -5.95
CA ASP A 278 2.84 35.08 -4.68
C ASP A 278 3.40 33.65 -4.54
N SER A 279 3.32 32.86 -5.61
CA SER A 279 3.91 31.51 -5.64
C SER A 279 5.41 31.55 -5.32
N LEU A 280 6.17 32.45 -5.94
CA LEU A 280 7.60 32.59 -5.69
C LEU A 280 7.88 32.97 -4.23
N LYS A 281 7.11 33.90 -3.66
CA LYS A 281 7.23 34.33 -2.27
C LYS A 281 6.96 33.16 -1.29
N VAL A 282 5.93 32.37 -1.54
CA VAL A 282 5.58 31.23 -0.68
C VAL A 282 6.64 30.13 -0.75
N ARG A 283 7.21 29.88 -1.94
CA ARG A 283 8.26 28.88 -2.15
C ARG A 283 9.63 29.32 -1.64
N THR A 284 9.84 30.62 -1.36
CA THR A 284 11.08 31.11 -0.76
C THR A 284 11.09 30.73 0.71
N ALA A 285 11.96 29.81 1.08
CA ALA A 285 12.05 29.26 2.42
C ALA A 285 13.45 29.44 3.00
N THR A 286 13.54 29.69 4.32
CA THR A 286 14.76 29.82 5.07
C THR A 286 15.00 28.60 5.93
N PHE A 287 16.18 28.01 5.81
CA PHE A 287 16.60 26.78 6.50
C PHE A 287 17.76 27.11 7.43
N VAL A 288 17.68 26.68 8.69
CA VAL A 288 18.85 26.65 9.58
C VAL A 288 19.44 25.25 9.49
N VAL A 289 20.66 25.14 9.00
CA VAL A 289 21.32 23.88 8.70
C VAL A 289 22.63 23.78 9.48
N LYS A 290 22.83 22.68 10.18
CA LYS A 290 24.11 22.33 10.80
C LYS A 290 24.89 21.41 9.87
N HIS A 291 25.95 21.96 9.29
CA HIS A 291 26.86 21.15 8.47
C HIS A 291 27.65 20.18 9.33
N GLN A 292 27.99 19.01 8.78
CA GLN A 292 28.63 17.92 9.53
C GLN A 292 29.91 18.34 10.29
N ASN A 293 30.71 19.25 9.71
CA ASN A 293 31.99 19.66 10.27
C ASN A 293 31.99 21.12 10.77
N ALA A 294 30.81 21.75 10.85
CA ALA A 294 30.71 23.16 11.27
C ALA A 294 30.44 23.27 12.78
N ALA A 295 31.11 24.24 13.44
CA ALA A 295 30.88 24.52 14.85
C ALA A 295 29.55 25.25 15.11
N LYS A 296 29.06 26.03 14.12
CA LYS A 296 27.80 26.79 14.20
C LYS A 296 26.90 26.44 13.02
N PRO A 297 25.58 26.47 13.23
CA PRO A 297 24.64 26.32 12.13
C PRO A 297 24.64 27.55 11.22
N ASP A 298 24.36 27.33 9.93
CA ASP A 298 24.20 28.36 8.91
C ASP A 298 22.72 28.58 8.60
N THR A 299 22.37 29.80 8.21
CA THR A 299 21.04 30.18 7.77
C THR A 299 21.05 30.38 6.27
N LEU A 300 20.33 29.50 5.55
CA LEU A 300 20.31 29.44 4.09
C LEU A 300 18.91 29.75 3.59
N THR A 301 18.81 30.61 2.56
CA THR A 301 17.52 30.92 1.94
C THR A 301 17.55 30.44 0.50
N THR A 302 16.53 29.68 0.09
CA THR A 302 16.40 29.17 -1.27
C THR A 302 14.95 29.13 -1.69
N VAL A 303 14.71 28.96 -3.00
CA VAL A 303 13.37 28.81 -3.59
C VAL A 303 13.13 27.33 -3.85
N LEU A 304 12.15 26.76 -3.17
CA LEU A 304 11.72 25.39 -3.43
C LEU A 304 11.20 25.25 -4.88
N THR A 305 11.26 24.04 -5.44
CA THR A 305 10.68 23.76 -6.76
C THR A 305 9.18 24.07 -6.79
N SER A 306 8.55 24.04 -7.98
CA SER A 306 7.08 24.15 -8.12
C SER A 306 6.32 23.13 -7.26
N ASP A 307 6.91 21.95 -7.06
CA ASP A 307 6.37 20.85 -6.26
C ASP A 307 6.84 20.90 -4.80
N LEU A 308 7.29 22.06 -4.33
CA LEU A 308 7.78 22.31 -2.96
C LEU A 308 8.93 21.38 -2.52
N LYS A 309 9.76 20.92 -3.45
CA LYS A 309 10.90 20.06 -3.15
C LYS A 309 12.16 20.87 -2.94
N LEU A 310 12.90 20.56 -1.87
CA LEU A 310 14.23 21.09 -1.60
C LEU A 310 15.31 20.36 -2.41
N GLY A 311 15.05 19.13 -2.85
CA GLY A 311 15.99 18.29 -3.60
C GLY A 311 16.98 17.55 -2.71
N ILE A 312 16.47 16.98 -1.62
CA ILE A 312 17.23 16.18 -0.66
C ILE A 312 16.64 14.77 -0.56
N TYR A 313 17.49 13.81 -0.21
CA TYR A 313 17.08 12.48 0.24
C TYR A 313 17.16 12.45 1.76
N GLN A 314 16.06 12.05 2.37
CA GLN A 314 15.93 11.95 3.83
C GLN A 314 16.55 10.65 4.32
N THR A 315 17.15 10.66 5.52
CA THR A 315 17.38 9.41 6.25
C THR A 315 16.04 8.82 6.65
N SER A 316 15.97 7.49 6.65
CA SER A 316 14.78 6.71 6.99
C SER A 316 15.02 5.88 8.26
N ILE A 317 13.99 5.22 8.73
CA ILE A 317 14.08 4.27 9.84
C ILE A 317 15.16 3.18 9.59
N ALA A 318 15.33 2.75 8.33
CA ALA A 318 16.32 1.75 7.93
C ALA A 318 17.78 2.21 8.06
N ASP A 319 18.02 3.54 8.14
CA ASP A 319 19.37 4.07 8.33
C ASP A 319 19.81 4.04 9.81
N TYR A 320 18.87 3.79 10.74
CA TYR A 320 19.11 3.80 12.18
C TYR A 320 18.85 2.47 12.86
N TYR A 321 17.96 1.65 12.30
CA TYR A 321 17.55 0.38 12.89
C TYR A 321 17.65 -0.75 11.87
N THR A 322 18.13 -1.89 12.32
CA THR A 322 18.18 -3.09 11.49
C THR A 322 16.83 -3.81 11.55
N PRO A 323 16.16 -4.01 10.41
CA PRO A 323 14.95 -4.81 10.40
C PRO A 323 15.26 -6.26 10.76
N LYS A 324 14.30 -6.94 11.35
CA LYS A 324 14.31 -8.41 11.52
C LYS A 324 13.40 -9.04 10.51
N THR A 325 13.81 -10.20 10.04
CA THR A 325 13.02 -11.03 9.12
C THR A 325 12.75 -12.36 9.81
N ASP A 326 11.48 -12.68 9.99
CA ASP A 326 11.04 -14.01 10.39
C ASP A 326 10.90 -14.84 9.10
N GLU A 327 11.68 -15.91 8.98
CA GLU A 327 11.64 -16.83 7.85
C GLU A 327 10.62 -17.93 8.13
N PHE A 328 9.87 -18.33 7.10
CA PHE A 328 8.83 -19.35 7.20
C PHE A 328 9.17 -20.55 6.31
N GLY A 329 8.98 -21.77 6.82
CA GLY A 329 9.00 -22.96 5.99
C GLY A 329 7.84 -22.95 4.97
N PHE A 330 7.94 -23.76 3.91
CA PHE A 330 6.93 -23.81 2.86
C PHE A 330 5.51 -24.03 3.39
N LEU A 331 5.32 -24.96 4.34
CA LEU A 331 4.00 -25.20 4.94
C LEU A 331 3.58 -24.12 5.94
N GLU A 332 4.52 -23.49 6.63
CA GLU A 332 4.28 -22.44 7.62
C GLU A 332 3.90 -21.11 6.96
N SER A 333 4.23 -20.91 5.70
CA SER A 333 3.87 -19.73 4.92
C SER A 333 2.40 -19.69 4.48
N PHE A 334 1.69 -20.82 4.59
CA PHE A 334 0.25 -20.88 4.35
C PHE A 334 -0.52 -20.55 5.64
N PRO A 335 -1.62 -19.76 5.54
CA PRO A 335 -2.45 -19.41 6.68
C PRO A 335 -3.22 -20.59 7.26
#